data_5f60c7cddf565be9191fee5d5e77c09c
#
_entry.id   5f60c7cddf565be9191fee5d5e77c09c
#
_cell.length_a   1.000
_cell.length_b   1.000
_cell.length_c   1.000
_cell.angle_alpha   90.00
_cell.angle_beta   90.00
_cell.angle_gamma   90.00
#
_symmetry.space_group_name_H-M   'P 1'
#
loop_
_entity.id
_entity.type
_entity.pdbx_description
1 polymer ?
#
loop_
_entity_poly.entity_id
_entity_poly.type
_entity_poly.pdbx_seq_one_letter_code
_entity_poly.pdbx_strand_id
1 'polypeptide(L)'
;MKIAVLGGDGFVGWPTVLHLSDLGHEVHIIDNLSRRWIDTELGVQSLTPMDSIQERCRIWYELTGRRLHFHLIDIARDYQILRQWLADHKPDSIIHFAEQRAAPYSMKSDRHKVYTVNNNVNATHNLLTAMVETGIDAHLVHLGTMGVYGYSSVGAAIPEGYLDVEIENLEGEKKGLEVLYPTKPGSVYHMTKSMDQILFQFYAQNDGLRITDLHQG
;
A
#
# COMPACT_ATOMS: atom_id res chain seq x y z
N MET A 1 16.38 12.64 -1.17
CA MET A 1 15.45 12.11 -0.17
C MET A 1 15.75 10.65 0.04
N LYS A 2 15.50 10.13 1.25
CA LYS A 2 15.50 8.70 1.55
C LYS A 2 14.06 8.17 1.42
N ILE A 3 13.85 7.21 0.53
CA ILE A 3 12.51 6.70 0.20
C ILE A 3 12.45 5.20 0.46
N ALA A 4 11.47 4.76 1.24
CA ALA A 4 11.15 3.35 1.42
C ALA A 4 10.05 2.92 0.45
N VAL A 5 10.29 1.86 -0.33
CA VAL A 5 9.30 1.25 -1.23
C VAL A 5 8.94 -0.12 -0.70
N LEU A 6 7.78 -0.22 -0.06
CA LEU A 6 7.23 -1.47 0.46
C LEU A 6 6.55 -2.23 -0.69
N GLY A 7 6.92 -3.48 -0.89
CA GLY A 7 6.50 -4.25 -2.07
C GLY A 7 7.33 -3.93 -3.33
N GLY A 8 8.59 -3.54 -3.14
CA GLY A 8 9.46 -3.11 -4.24
C GLY A 8 9.93 -4.23 -5.18
N ASP A 9 9.74 -5.52 -4.85
CA ASP A 9 9.93 -6.65 -5.77
C ASP A 9 8.75 -6.83 -6.73
N GLY A 10 7.63 -6.15 -6.46
CA GLY A 10 6.39 -6.26 -7.22
C GLY A 10 6.42 -5.64 -8.61
N PHE A 11 5.34 -5.87 -9.38
CA PHE A 11 5.18 -5.40 -10.76
C PHE A 11 5.22 -3.85 -10.88
N VAL A 12 4.57 -3.15 -9.95
CA VAL A 12 4.59 -1.69 -9.88
C VAL A 12 5.78 -1.20 -9.06
N GLY A 13 6.14 -1.93 -7.98
CA GLY A 13 7.20 -1.54 -7.06
C GLY A 13 8.57 -1.44 -7.72
N TRP A 14 8.96 -2.43 -8.53
CA TRP A 14 10.29 -2.43 -9.13
C TRP A 14 10.55 -1.26 -10.09
N PRO A 15 9.68 -0.95 -11.09
CA PRO A 15 9.89 0.23 -11.93
C PRO A 15 9.85 1.54 -11.13
N THR A 16 9.05 1.63 -10.07
CA THR A 16 9.06 2.78 -9.17
C THR A 16 10.40 2.94 -8.47
N VAL A 17 10.98 1.84 -7.95
CA VAL A 17 12.32 1.81 -7.34
C VAL A 17 13.38 2.32 -8.31
N LEU A 18 13.38 1.83 -9.55
CA LEU A 18 14.33 2.25 -10.57
C LEU A 18 14.19 3.74 -10.89
N HIS A 19 12.96 4.20 -11.10
CA HIS A 19 12.67 5.60 -11.41
C HIS A 19 13.14 6.54 -10.30
N LEU A 20 12.83 6.25 -9.06
CA LEU A 20 13.24 7.06 -7.91
C LEU A 20 14.77 7.07 -7.74
N SER A 21 15.42 5.92 -7.93
CA SER A 21 16.88 5.82 -7.89
C SER A 21 17.51 6.62 -9.04
N ASP A 22 16.90 6.61 -10.23
CA ASP A 22 17.38 7.39 -11.36
C ASP A 22 17.28 8.90 -11.12
N LEU A 23 16.28 9.35 -10.43
CA LEU A 23 16.15 10.73 -9.94
C LEU A 23 17.14 11.11 -8.84
N GLY A 24 18.01 10.18 -8.40
CA GLY A 24 19.05 10.43 -7.39
C GLY A 24 18.59 10.31 -5.94
N HIS A 25 17.47 9.66 -5.68
CA HIS A 25 17.04 9.36 -4.32
C HIS A 25 17.76 8.13 -3.74
N GLU A 26 17.96 8.10 -2.42
CA GLU A 26 18.37 6.91 -1.67
C GLU A 26 17.14 6.01 -1.51
N VAL A 27 17.14 4.85 -2.17
CA VAL A 27 15.96 3.98 -2.22
C VAL A 27 16.19 2.70 -1.43
N HIS A 28 15.28 2.43 -0.49
CA HIS A 28 15.20 1.22 0.30
C HIS A 28 14.00 0.39 -0.13
N ILE A 29 14.22 -0.87 -0.49
CA ILE A 29 13.21 -1.84 -0.87
C ILE A 29 12.90 -2.69 0.35
N ILE A 30 11.64 -2.76 0.75
CA ILE A 30 11.14 -3.67 1.79
C ILE A 30 10.15 -4.61 1.14
N ASP A 31 10.41 -5.93 1.20
CA ASP A 31 9.56 -6.93 0.56
C ASP A 31 9.71 -8.28 1.28
N ASN A 32 8.65 -9.07 1.34
CA ASN A 32 8.67 -10.44 1.86
C ASN A 32 8.74 -11.51 0.76
N LEU A 33 8.84 -11.09 -0.51
CA LEU A 33 8.88 -11.91 -1.71
C LEU A 33 7.66 -12.83 -1.88
N SER A 34 6.54 -12.52 -1.24
CA SER A 34 5.32 -13.33 -1.27
C SER A 34 4.77 -13.54 -2.69
N ARG A 35 5.01 -12.59 -3.59
CA ARG A 35 4.63 -12.74 -4.99
C ARG A 35 5.23 -13.99 -5.63
N ARG A 36 6.47 -14.34 -5.28
CA ARG A 36 7.19 -15.48 -5.87
C ARG A 36 6.53 -16.82 -5.54
N TRP A 37 6.12 -16.99 -4.28
CA TRP A 37 5.42 -18.22 -3.90
C TRP A 37 3.97 -18.25 -4.40
N ILE A 38 3.29 -17.09 -4.53
CA ILE A 38 1.96 -17.01 -5.14
C ILE A 38 2.04 -17.44 -6.62
N ASP A 39 3.02 -16.95 -7.37
CA ASP A 39 3.23 -17.35 -8.76
C ASP A 39 3.47 -18.87 -8.86
N THR A 40 4.26 -19.45 -7.96
CA THR A 40 4.48 -20.89 -7.86
C THR A 40 3.20 -21.65 -7.52
N GLU A 41 2.42 -21.19 -6.54
CA GLU A 41 1.13 -21.77 -6.15
C GLU A 41 0.14 -21.80 -7.33
N LEU A 42 0.15 -20.74 -8.14
CA LEU A 42 -0.74 -20.61 -9.29
C LEU A 42 -0.22 -21.34 -10.54
N GLY A 43 1.01 -21.86 -10.51
CA GLY A 43 1.65 -22.49 -11.67
C GLY A 43 1.90 -21.50 -12.82
N VAL A 44 2.10 -20.21 -12.51
CA VAL A 44 2.34 -19.16 -13.50
C VAL A 44 3.79 -18.70 -13.45
N GLN A 45 4.25 -18.14 -14.56
CA GLN A 45 5.58 -17.58 -14.70
C GLN A 45 5.51 -16.17 -15.30
N SER A 46 6.51 -15.35 -15.03
CA SER A 46 6.67 -14.08 -15.71
C SER A 46 6.88 -14.30 -17.22
N LEU A 47 6.33 -13.40 -18.04
CA LEU A 47 6.53 -13.45 -19.51
C LEU A 47 8.00 -13.31 -19.91
N THR A 48 8.80 -12.64 -19.10
CA THR A 48 10.24 -12.56 -19.23
C THR A 48 10.90 -13.19 -18.01
N PRO A 49 12.04 -13.88 -18.16
CA PRO A 49 12.82 -14.37 -17.03
C PRO A 49 13.10 -13.23 -16.04
N MET A 50 13.00 -13.53 -14.77
CA MET A 50 13.19 -12.54 -13.72
C MET A 50 14.19 -13.06 -12.68
N ASP A 51 15.31 -12.36 -12.58
CA ASP A 51 16.36 -12.67 -11.61
C ASP A 51 15.92 -12.36 -10.17
N SER A 52 16.70 -12.85 -9.20
CA SER A 52 16.51 -12.51 -7.80
C SER A 52 16.60 -11.00 -7.57
N ILE A 53 15.98 -10.51 -6.51
CA ILE A 53 16.02 -9.07 -6.18
C ILE A 53 17.46 -8.61 -5.95
N GLN A 54 18.32 -9.47 -5.36
CA GLN A 54 19.73 -9.18 -5.12
C GLN A 54 20.48 -8.99 -6.42
N GLU A 55 20.25 -9.89 -7.39
CA GLU A 55 20.89 -9.82 -8.71
C GLU A 55 20.43 -8.59 -9.48
N ARG A 56 19.14 -8.26 -9.44
CA ARG A 56 18.61 -7.05 -10.08
C ARG A 56 19.17 -5.76 -9.45
N CYS A 57 19.34 -5.71 -8.13
CA CYS A 57 20.00 -4.60 -7.45
C CYS A 57 21.49 -4.49 -7.86
N ARG A 58 22.20 -5.63 -8.01
CA ARG A 58 23.59 -5.68 -8.47
C ARG A 58 23.72 -5.14 -9.89
N ILE A 59 22.88 -5.62 -10.82
CA ILE A 59 22.86 -5.17 -12.21
C ILE A 59 22.57 -3.67 -12.28
N TRP A 60 21.62 -3.16 -11.52
CA TRP A 60 21.32 -1.73 -11.49
C TRP A 60 22.53 -0.91 -11.06
N TYR A 61 23.25 -1.38 -10.03
CA TYR A 61 24.47 -0.72 -9.58
C TYR A 61 25.57 -0.73 -10.66
N GLU A 62 25.76 -1.83 -11.35
CA GLU A 62 26.74 -1.94 -12.43
C GLU A 62 26.44 -1.00 -13.62
N LEU A 63 25.15 -0.86 -13.94
CA LEU A 63 24.71 -0.01 -15.06
C LEU A 63 24.73 1.48 -14.73
N THR A 64 24.45 1.85 -13.48
CA THR A 64 24.17 3.25 -13.11
C THR A 64 25.10 3.83 -12.05
N GLY A 65 25.85 3.01 -11.34
CA GLY A 65 26.61 3.37 -10.14
C GLY A 65 25.74 3.67 -8.92
N ARG A 66 24.41 3.50 -9.02
CA ARG A 66 23.44 3.82 -7.95
C ARG A 66 23.08 2.58 -7.17
N ARG A 67 23.15 2.67 -5.85
CA ARG A 67 22.88 1.54 -4.96
C ARG A 67 21.40 1.50 -4.54
N LEU A 68 20.80 0.32 -4.61
CA LEU A 68 19.50 -0.01 -4.05
C LEU A 68 19.71 -0.86 -2.78
N HIS A 69 18.95 -0.58 -1.73
CA HIS A 69 19.05 -1.27 -0.45
C HIS A 69 17.85 -2.21 -0.28
N PHE A 70 18.08 -3.52 -0.25
CA PHE A 70 17.03 -4.50 -0.06
C PHE A 70 16.98 -5.01 1.39
N HIS A 71 15.77 -5.04 1.95
CA HIS A 71 15.45 -5.55 3.29
C HIS A 71 14.33 -6.59 3.18
N LEU A 72 14.62 -7.81 3.62
CA LEU A 72 13.63 -8.88 3.68
C LEU A 72 12.83 -8.74 4.98
N ILE A 73 11.63 -8.13 4.89
CA ILE A 73 10.75 -7.90 6.03
C ILE A 73 9.30 -8.18 5.59
N ASP A 74 8.60 -9.01 6.35
CA ASP A 74 7.14 -9.18 6.21
C ASP A 74 6.43 -8.18 7.11
N ILE A 75 6.02 -7.04 6.55
CA ILE A 75 5.43 -5.94 7.33
C ILE A 75 4.07 -6.30 7.97
N ALA A 76 3.40 -7.36 7.47
CA ALA A 76 2.17 -7.85 8.08
C ALA A 76 2.42 -8.69 9.34
N ARG A 77 3.63 -9.28 9.49
CA ARG A 77 3.98 -10.21 10.57
C ARG A 77 5.09 -9.70 11.48
N ASP A 78 6.06 -9.01 10.91
CA ASP A 78 7.31 -8.64 11.59
C ASP A 78 7.26 -7.21 12.14
N TYR A 79 6.17 -6.88 12.88
CA TYR A 79 5.92 -5.52 13.39
C TYR A 79 7.15 -4.90 14.08
N GLN A 80 7.80 -5.64 14.99
CA GLN A 80 8.94 -5.10 15.75
C GLN A 80 10.15 -4.81 14.85
N ILE A 81 10.36 -5.63 13.81
CA ILE A 81 11.44 -5.42 12.83
C ILE A 81 11.13 -4.19 11.98
N LEU A 82 9.89 -4.04 11.52
CA LEU A 82 9.44 -2.85 10.78
C LEU A 82 9.62 -1.58 11.62
N ARG A 83 9.14 -1.58 12.85
CA ARG A 83 9.26 -0.45 13.78
C ARG A 83 10.72 -0.06 14.02
N GLN A 84 11.59 -1.03 14.29
CA GLN A 84 13.01 -0.78 14.47
C GLN A 84 13.64 -0.23 13.20
N TRP A 85 13.30 -0.80 12.03
CA TRP A 85 13.80 -0.33 10.76
C TRP A 85 13.43 1.14 10.51
N LEU A 86 12.18 1.54 10.79
CA LEU A 86 11.73 2.94 10.65
C LEU A 86 12.49 3.88 11.60
N ALA A 87 12.71 3.47 12.85
CA ALA A 87 13.46 4.24 13.83
C ALA A 87 14.92 4.49 13.40
N ASP A 88 15.56 3.48 12.81
CA ASP A 88 16.96 3.52 12.40
C ASP A 88 17.18 4.29 11.09
N HIS A 89 16.29 4.13 10.12
CA HIS A 89 16.46 4.66 8.78
C HIS A 89 15.77 6.00 8.55
N LYS A 90 14.68 6.28 9.24
CA LYS A 90 13.92 7.56 9.19
C LYS A 90 13.70 8.04 7.75
N PRO A 91 12.95 7.31 6.91
CA PRO A 91 12.69 7.72 5.54
C PRO A 91 11.91 9.04 5.50
N ASP A 92 12.16 9.86 4.47
CA ASP A 92 11.39 11.09 4.19
C ASP A 92 10.03 10.79 3.58
N SER A 93 9.94 9.65 2.85
CA SER A 93 8.69 9.18 2.23
C SER A 93 8.63 7.66 2.21
N ILE A 94 7.43 7.14 2.31
CA ILE A 94 7.14 5.71 2.25
C ILE A 94 6.11 5.48 1.14
N ILE A 95 6.42 4.58 0.20
CA ILE A 95 5.50 4.16 -0.85
C ILE A 95 5.05 2.73 -0.53
N HIS A 96 3.74 2.54 -0.34
CA HIS A 96 3.19 1.28 0.12
C HIS A 96 2.46 0.52 -1.00
N PHE A 97 3.14 -0.51 -1.53
CA PHE A 97 2.61 -1.50 -2.48
C PHE A 97 2.60 -2.93 -1.91
N ALA A 98 2.99 -3.11 -0.65
CA ALA A 98 3.21 -4.44 -0.05
C ALA A 98 1.92 -5.14 0.37
N GLU A 99 1.03 -5.35 -0.60
CA GLU A 99 -0.24 -6.02 -0.39
C GLU A 99 -0.51 -7.10 -1.44
N GLN A 100 -1.36 -8.08 -1.09
CA GLN A 100 -1.95 -8.98 -2.07
C GLN A 100 -2.87 -8.17 -2.99
N ARG A 101 -2.54 -8.11 -4.28
CA ARG A 101 -3.04 -7.16 -5.26
C ARG A 101 -4.22 -7.63 -6.11
N ALA A 102 -4.62 -8.91 -6.02
CA ALA A 102 -5.49 -9.50 -7.02
C ALA A 102 -6.86 -9.88 -6.45
N ALA A 103 -7.91 -9.23 -6.94
CA ALA A 103 -9.29 -9.55 -6.60
C ALA A 103 -9.63 -11.04 -6.87
N PRO A 104 -9.30 -11.63 -8.04
CA PRO A 104 -9.57 -13.05 -8.29
C PRO A 104 -8.84 -13.98 -7.31
N TYR A 105 -7.58 -13.69 -6.96
CA TYR A 105 -6.84 -14.48 -5.99
C TYR A 105 -7.50 -14.45 -4.60
N SER A 106 -7.95 -13.27 -4.16
CA SER A 106 -8.63 -13.11 -2.87
C SER A 106 -9.91 -13.92 -2.75
N MET A 107 -10.55 -14.27 -3.86
CA MET A 107 -11.83 -14.99 -3.92
C MET A 107 -11.69 -16.48 -4.25
N LYS A 108 -10.48 -16.99 -4.45
CA LYS A 108 -10.22 -18.35 -4.93
C LYS A 108 -10.66 -19.45 -3.94
N SER A 109 -10.47 -19.22 -2.63
CA SER A 109 -10.93 -20.10 -1.55
C SER A 109 -10.92 -19.35 -0.21
N ASP A 110 -11.44 -19.99 0.86
CA ASP A 110 -11.46 -19.39 2.19
C ASP A 110 -10.04 -19.12 2.71
N ARG A 111 -9.08 -20.00 2.40
CA ARG A 111 -7.67 -19.76 2.73
C ARG A 111 -7.14 -18.47 2.09
N HIS A 112 -7.49 -18.20 0.83
CA HIS A 112 -7.06 -16.99 0.12
C HIS A 112 -7.74 -15.73 0.66
N LYS A 113 -9.00 -15.83 1.08
CA LYS A 113 -9.72 -14.73 1.78
C LYS A 113 -9.01 -14.38 3.08
N VAL A 114 -8.75 -15.38 3.93
CA VAL A 114 -8.06 -15.20 5.21
C VAL A 114 -6.65 -14.63 5.00
N TYR A 115 -5.89 -15.18 4.05
CA TYR A 115 -4.57 -14.67 3.71
C TYR A 115 -4.63 -13.20 3.29
N THR A 116 -5.54 -12.83 2.39
CA THR A 116 -5.66 -11.46 1.88
C THR A 116 -5.96 -10.48 3.00
N VAL A 117 -6.90 -10.79 3.89
CA VAL A 117 -7.23 -9.92 5.03
C VAL A 117 -6.02 -9.78 5.96
N ASN A 118 -5.44 -10.90 6.38
CA ASN A 118 -4.33 -10.90 7.34
C ASN A 118 -3.07 -10.21 6.77
N ASN A 119 -2.83 -10.35 5.46
CA ASN A 119 -1.70 -9.69 4.84
C ASN A 119 -1.95 -8.19 4.67
N ASN A 120 -3.03 -7.80 4.00
CA ASN A 120 -3.24 -6.41 3.60
C ASN A 120 -3.53 -5.51 4.81
N VAL A 121 -4.55 -5.85 5.59
CA VAL A 121 -4.96 -5.02 6.73
C VAL A 121 -3.87 -4.92 7.79
N ASN A 122 -3.21 -6.05 8.12
CA ASN A 122 -2.13 -6.00 9.10
C ASN A 122 -0.90 -5.25 8.57
N ALA A 123 -0.58 -5.37 7.26
CA ALA A 123 0.55 -4.62 6.68
C ALA A 123 0.34 -3.11 6.83
N THR A 124 -0.82 -2.61 6.41
CA THR A 124 -1.18 -1.19 6.51
C THR A 124 -1.24 -0.73 7.97
N HIS A 125 -1.94 -1.47 8.83
CA HIS A 125 -2.08 -1.10 10.23
C HIS A 125 -0.74 -1.11 11.00
N ASN A 126 0.08 -2.13 10.80
CA ASN A 126 1.42 -2.20 11.40
C ASN A 126 2.30 -1.02 10.96
N LEU A 127 2.22 -0.65 9.67
CA LEU A 127 2.97 0.49 9.15
C LEU A 127 2.55 1.79 9.83
N LEU A 128 1.26 2.08 9.86
CA LEU A 128 0.72 3.31 10.47
C LEU A 128 1.07 3.40 11.95
N THR A 129 0.86 2.31 12.70
CA THR A 129 1.22 2.24 14.13
C THR A 129 2.72 2.47 14.34
N ALA A 130 3.57 1.83 13.52
CA ALA A 130 5.02 1.99 13.63
C ALA A 130 5.48 3.42 13.28
N MET A 131 4.82 4.09 12.32
CA MET A 131 5.09 5.50 12.00
C MET A 131 4.76 6.40 13.20
N VAL A 132 3.63 6.19 13.86
CA VAL A 132 3.23 6.95 15.06
C VAL A 132 4.20 6.68 16.22
N GLU A 133 4.49 5.41 16.54
CA GLU A 133 5.37 5.06 17.66
C GLU A 133 6.81 5.57 17.49
N THR A 134 7.30 5.63 16.26
CA THR A 134 8.66 6.11 15.98
C THR A 134 8.74 7.62 15.81
N GLY A 135 7.59 8.29 15.68
CA GLY A 135 7.50 9.74 15.50
C GLY A 135 8.19 10.24 14.23
N ILE A 136 8.28 9.40 13.19
CA ILE A 136 8.91 9.81 11.92
C ILE A 136 7.99 10.76 11.14
N ASP A 137 8.56 11.83 10.60
CA ASP A 137 7.84 12.75 9.71
C ASP A 137 7.98 12.30 8.25
N ALA A 138 7.41 11.14 7.92
CA ALA A 138 7.40 10.61 6.56
C ALA A 138 6.04 10.85 5.89
N HIS A 139 6.06 11.16 4.57
CA HIS A 139 4.85 11.16 3.77
C HIS A 139 4.57 9.73 3.27
N LEU A 140 3.42 9.18 3.65
CA LEU A 140 2.94 7.89 3.17
C LEU A 140 2.16 8.07 1.86
N VAL A 141 2.59 7.38 0.80
CA VAL A 141 1.86 7.27 -0.47
C VAL A 141 1.44 5.81 -0.65
N HIS A 142 0.15 5.58 -0.67
CA HIS A 142 -0.44 4.24 -0.83
C HIS A 142 -1.06 4.08 -2.21
N LEU A 143 -1.04 2.86 -2.75
CA LEU A 143 -1.73 2.52 -3.98
C LEU A 143 -3.05 1.82 -3.67
N GLY A 144 -4.11 2.60 -3.65
CA GLY A 144 -5.50 2.15 -3.54
C GLY A 144 -6.05 1.63 -4.87
N THR A 145 -7.36 1.53 -4.98
CA THR A 145 -8.04 1.06 -6.18
C THR A 145 -9.43 1.69 -6.35
N MET A 146 -9.81 2.00 -7.58
CA MET A 146 -11.17 2.38 -7.96
C MET A 146 -12.20 1.27 -7.65
N GLY A 147 -11.75 0.02 -7.53
CA GLY A 147 -12.62 -1.11 -7.19
C GLY A 147 -13.30 -1.04 -5.82
N VAL A 148 -12.87 -0.12 -4.93
CA VAL A 148 -13.55 0.13 -3.65
C VAL A 148 -14.96 0.71 -3.84
N TYR A 149 -15.20 1.41 -4.95
CA TYR A 149 -16.50 2.03 -5.26
C TYR A 149 -17.51 1.07 -5.90
N GLY A 150 -17.07 -0.17 -6.21
CA GLY A 150 -17.88 -1.19 -6.87
C GLY A 150 -17.85 -1.12 -8.40
N TYR A 151 -18.54 -2.08 -9.04
CA TYR A 151 -18.51 -2.23 -10.50
C TYR A 151 -19.72 -1.62 -11.22
N SER A 152 -20.70 -1.12 -10.47
CA SER A 152 -21.88 -0.47 -11.02
C SER A 152 -21.82 1.03 -10.75
N SER A 153 -21.28 1.80 -11.67
CA SER A 153 -21.43 3.25 -11.64
C SER A 153 -22.78 3.62 -12.25
N VAL A 154 -23.52 4.51 -11.60
CA VAL A 154 -24.69 5.17 -12.20
C VAL A 154 -24.29 6.30 -13.16
N GLY A 155 -23.06 6.28 -13.67
CA GLY A 155 -22.53 7.33 -14.56
C GLY A 155 -22.17 8.64 -13.84
N ALA A 156 -22.17 8.65 -12.51
CA ALA A 156 -21.74 9.80 -11.74
C ALA A 156 -20.21 9.85 -11.57
N ALA A 157 -19.62 11.02 -11.65
CA ALA A 157 -18.24 11.23 -11.28
C ALA A 157 -18.04 11.00 -9.77
N ILE A 158 -16.94 10.33 -9.40
CA ILE A 158 -16.55 10.16 -8.01
C ILE A 158 -15.66 11.35 -7.67
N PRO A 159 -15.97 12.13 -6.62
CA PRO A 159 -15.15 13.28 -6.24
C PRO A 159 -13.78 12.80 -5.72
N GLU A 160 -12.76 13.60 -5.93
CA GLU A 160 -11.48 13.45 -5.27
C GLU A 160 -11.61 13.90 -3.80
N GLY A 161 -11.06 13.10 -2.87
CA GLY A 161 -11.13 13.40 -1.44
C GLY A 161 -12.44 12.96 -0.79
N TYR A 162 -13.00 13.83 0.04
CA TYR A 162 -14.21 13.59 0.81
C TYR A 162 -15.47 14.07 0.07
N LEU A 163 -16.60 13.49 0.45
CA LEU A 163 -17.91 13.86 -0.06
C LEU A 163 -18.57 14.83 0.93
N ASP A 164 -18.95 16.00 0.45
CA ASP A 164 -19.80 16.93 1.21
C ASP A 164 -21.25 16.43 1.21
N VAL A 165 -21.79 16.17 2.40
CA VAL A 165 -23.16 15.74 2.59
C VAL A 165 -23.89 16.67 3.54
N GLU A 166 -25.21 16.80 3.35
CA GLU A 166 -26.10 17.52 4.24
C GLU A 166 -26.99 16.53 4.98
N ILE A 167 -26.95 16.55 6.30
CA ILE A 167 -27.75 15.67 7.17
C ILE A 167 -28.70 16.51 8.00
N GLU A 168 -29.98 16.14 8.02
CA GLU A 168 -30.99 16.73 8.87
C GLU A 168 -30.95 16.05 10.26
N ASN A 169 -30.82 16.83 11.33
CA ASN A 169 -30.86 16.33 12.69
C ASN A 169 -32.32 16.10 13.16
N LEU A 170 -32.48 15.55 14.38
CA LEU A 170 -33.80 15.25 14.94
C LEU A 170 -34.67 16.48 15.19
N GLU A 171 -34.10 17.68 15.15
CA GLU A 171 -34.76 18.95 15.35
C GLU A 171 -35.13 19.64 14.03
N GLY A 172 -34.83 18.96 12.87
CA GLY A 172 -35.09 19.48 11.53
C GLY A 172 -34.03 20.46 11.02
N GLU A 173 -32.90 20.61 11.72
CA GLU A 173 -31.81 21.46 11.28
C GLU A 173 -30.87 20.68 10.34
N LYS A 174 -30.46 21.33 9.26
CA LYS A 174 -29.50 20.79 8.30
C LYS A 174 -28.06 21.12 8.70
N LYS A 175 -27.20 20.10 8.71
CA LYS A 175 -25.77 20.24 8.97
C LYS A 175 -24.94 19.64 7.87
N GLY A 176 -23.97 20.39 7.36
CA GLY A 176 -22.96 19.90 6.42
C GLY A 176 -21.94 19.03 7.14
N LEU A 177 -21.56 17.91 6.52
CA LEU A 177 -20.50 17.00 6.98
C LEU A 177 -19.65 16.60 5.80
N GLU A 178 -18.35 16.48 6.02
CA GLU A 178 -17.45 15.77 5.10
C GLU A 178 -17.35 14.29 5.51
N VAL A 179 -17.62 13.40 4.56
CA VAL A 179 -17.56 11.94 4.79
C VAL A 179 -16.75 11.27 3.69
N LEU A 180 -16.16 10.11 4.00
CA LEU A 180 -15.57 9.27 2.97
C LEU A 180 -16.65 8.85 1.96
N TYR A 181 -16.28 8.77 0.67
CA TYR A 181 -17.19 8.28 -0.34
C TYR A 181 -17.65 6.87 0.03
N PRO A 182 -18.96 6.54 -0.02
CA PRO A 182 -19.46 5.22 0.34
C PRO A 182 -18.85 4.12 -0.53
N THR A 183 -18.25 3.11 0.11
CA THR A 183 -17.61 1.99 -0.58
C THR A 183 -18.59 0.84 -0.80
N LYS A 184 -18.43 0.11 -1.93
CA LYS A 184 -19.18 -1.09 -2.26
C LYS A 184 -18.25 -2.15 -2.84
N PRO A 185 -17.33 -2.71 -2.05
CA PRO A 185 -16.29 -3.59 -2.54
C PRO A 185 -16.87 -4.89 -3.11
N GLY A 186 -16.39 -5.29 -4.30
CA GLY A 186 -16.84 -6.49 -5.00
C GLY A 186 -16.03 -7.75 -4.69
N SER A 187 -14.98 -7.66 -3.86
CA SER A 187 -14.14 -8.80 -3.45
C SER A 187 -13.50 -8.54 -2.10
N VAL A 188 -12.90 -9.59 -1.51
CA VAL A 188 -12.12 -9.46 -0.26
C VAL A 188 -10.93 -8.51 -0.44
N TYR A 189 -10.27 -8.54 -1.59
CA TYR A 189 -9.21 -7.57 -1.92
C TYR A 189 -9.74 -6.11 -1.87
N HIS A 190 -10.84 -5.81 -2.56
CA HIS A 190 -11.41 -4.46 -2.54
C HIS A 190 -11.91 -4.07 -1.14
N MET A 191 -12.40 -5.04 -0.36
CA MET A 191 -12.78 -4.80 1.02
C MET A 191 -11.56 -4.39 1.87
N THR A 192 -10.41 -5.06 1.72
CA THR A 192 -9.19 -4.64 2.46
C THR A 192 -8.77 -3.23 2.07
N LYS A 193 -8.84 -2.88 0.80
CA LYS A 193 -8.56 -1.50 0.33
C LYS A 193 -9.54 -0.45 0.88
N SER A 194 -10.82 -0.81 1.05
CA SER A 194 -11.79 0.06 1.74
C SER A 194 -11.45 0.22 3.23
N MET A 195 -10.93 -0.83 3.88
CA MET A 195 -10.47 -0.75 5.27
C MET A 195 -9.24 0.15 5.40
N ASP A 196 -8.32 0.12 4.43
CA ASP A 196 -7.15 1.01 4.40
C ASP A 196 -7.58 2.48 4.37
N GLN A 197 -8.59 2.86 3.59
CA GLN A 197 -9.14 4.23 3.58
C GLN A 197 -9.59 4.69 4.98
N ILE A 198 -10.28 3.80 5.72
CA ILE A 198 -10.75 4.10 7.08
C ILE A 198 -9.56 4.24 8.03
N LEU A 199 -8.56 3.35 7.92
CA LEU A 199 -7.33 3.46 8.71
C LEU A 199 -6.60 4.76 8.41
N PHE A 200 -6.44 5.13 7.15
CA PHE A 200 -5.78 6.39 6.75
C PHE A 200 -6.50 7.61 7.30
N GLN A 201 -7.83 7.66 7.19
CA GLN A 201 -8.62 8.74 7.77
C GLN A 201 -8.41 8.85 9.28
N PHE A 202 -8.46 7.71 9.99
CA PHE A 202 -8.26 7.69 11.44
C PHE A 202 -6.89 8.22 11.83
N TYR A 203 -5.82 7.69 11.25
CA TYR A 203 -4.45 8.08 11.60
C TYR A 203 -4.07 9.50 11.14
N ALA A 204 -4.63 9.97 10.03
CA ALA A 204 -4.44 11.35 9.61
C ALA A 204 -5.11 12.34 10.56
N GLN A 205 -6.34 12.06 11.01
CA GLN A 205 -7.10 12.93 11.88
C GLN A 205 -6.63 12.90 13.34
N ASN A 206 -6.26 11.74 13.86
CA ASN A 206 -5.92 11.58 15.29
C ASN A 206 -4.43 11.71 15.59
N ASP A 207 -3.58 11.28 14.67
CA ASP A 207 -2.12 11.23 14.86
C ASP A 207 -1.36 12.18 13.92
N GLY A 208 -2.06 12.87 13.01
CA GLY A 208 -1.48 13.87 12.12
C GLY A 208 -0.59 13.29 11.02
N LEU A 209 -0.73 12.01 10.69
CA LEU A 209 0.07 11.40 9.62
C LEU A 209 -0.29 12.02 8.26
N ARG A 210 0.74 12.31 7.46
CA ARG A 210 0.57 12.79 6.08
C ARG A 210 0.43 11.59 5.14
N ILE A 211 -0.77 11.41 4.58
CA ILE A 211 -1.11 10.24 3.77
C ILE A 211 -1.75 10.69 2.46
N THR A 212 -1.33 10.08 1.36
CA THR A 212 -1.98 10.15 0.04
C THR A 212 -2.37 8.75 -0.39
N ASP A 213 -3.66 8.52 -0.61
CA ASP A 213 -4.19 7.26 -1.14
C ASP A 213 -4.55 7.44 -2.62
N LEU A 214 -3.82 6.76 -3.51
CA LEU A 214 -3.98 6.85 -4.96
C LEU A 214 -4.90 5.74 -5.46
N HIS A 215 -6.12 6.08 -5.86
CA HIS A 215 -7.09 5.11 -6.37
C HIS A 215 -6.85 4.83 -7.86
N GLN A 216 -6.08 3.78 -8.12
CA GLN A 216 -5.79 3.33 -9.47
C GLN A 216 -7.03 2.66 -10.11
N GLY A 217 -7.34 3.03 -11.36
CA GLY A 217 -8.38 2.45 -12.20
C GLY A 217 -7.83 1.44 -13.21
#